data_a470c78f277f54ab808415ef7245bd4a
#
_entry.id   a470c78f277f54ab808415ef7245bd4a
#
_cell.length_a   1.000
_cell.length_b   1.000
_cell.length_c   1.000
_cell.angle_alpha   90.00
_cell.angle_beta   90.00
_cell.angle_gamma   90.00
#
_symmetry.space_group_name_H-M   'P 1'
#
loop_
_entity.id
_entity.type
_entity.pdbx_description
1 polymer ?
#
loop_
_entity_poly.entity_id
_entity_poly.type
_entity_poly.pdbx_seq_one_letter_code
_entity_poly.pdbx_strand_id
1 'polypeptide(L)'
;MDTTGTHDHDDEGGAEGDDAFPAADHQPTPRRRGRLIAIVGGSVAVVTIGLAAVGWALWSGDDAPAPAPSPTRTAQAAPTAPPAPTPTVATATGSPTPRPATPPPADPAVPAPFVTPIPAGTVVAQGDVRSPKGSIQYGYRVTADGENAFSVEFSGFTSTLPVPVAATLMEIPPAVGDGLTDHGAADTELGGPTATPPLAVSTLLDTRAPGYLGTLVTYSSATFTEGLPVEIGPGKVLATTPVRWSVPERPTNIVVADAGARDLATGTVVSTTSSGAPRGYQVAPGDAIAEVAARFGISPTALIYLNVGLLVTGDQQYLIEGTTLNLDPGSA
;
A
#
# COMPACT_ATOMS: atom_id res chain seq x y z
N MET A 1 5.59 76.03 43.26
CA MET A 1 7.02 75.91 43.21
C MET A 1 7.29 75.23 41.89
N ASP A 2 7.29 75.99 40.77
CA ASP A 2 8.47 76.71 40.15
C ASP A 2 9.45 75.60 39.62
N THR A 3 9.84 75.54 38.37
CA THR A 3 10.14 76.52 37.32
C THR A 3 10.33 75.79 35.98
N THR A 4 9.69 76.20 34.94
CA THR A 4 10.17 76.85 33.68
C THR A 4 11.58 76.44 33.16
N GLY A 5 11.65 76.11 31.87
CA GLY A 5 12.90 76.06 31.10
C GLY A 5 12.63 75.82 29.62
N THR A 6 12.22 76.91 28.95
CA THR A 6 12.18 77.10 27.52
C THR A 6 13.62 77.24 27.00
N HIS A 7 13.92 76.58 25.86
CA HIS A 7 15.00 77.16 24.99
C HIS A 7 14.66 76.80 23.52
N ASP A 8 14.28 77.89 22.83
CA ASP A 8 14.35 78.04 21.38
C ASP A 8 15.79 78.03 20.93
N HIS A 9 16.06 77.46 19.81
CA HIS A 9 17.13 77.96 18.92
C HIS A 9 16.79 77.54 17.48
N ASP A 10 16.43 78.56 16.74
CA ASP A 10 16.44 78.60 15.29
C ASP A 10 17.90 78.44 14.82
N ASP A 11 18.12 77.76 13.73
CA ASP A 11 18.99 78.30 12.68
C ASP A 11 18.75 77.62 11.32
N GLU A 12 18.79 78.49 10.33
CA GLU A 12 18.54 78.29 8.92
C GLU A 12 19.73 77.59 8.22
N GLY A 13 19.46 77.04 7.04
CA GLY A 13 20.53 76.88 6.05
C GLY A 13 20.39 75.73 5.08
N GLY A 14 19.74 76.01 4.02
CA GLY A 14 19.97 75.82 2.62
C GLY A 14 20.84 74.62 2.14
N ALA A 15 20.34 73.88 1.19
CA ALA A 15 20.97 73.72 -0.13
C ALA A 15 20.24 72.66 -0.90
N GLU A 16 19.75 73.02 -2.07
CA GLU A 16 19.33 72.19 -3.17
C GLU A 16 20.37 71.12 -3.51
N GLY A 17 19.91 69.89 -3.67
CA GLY A 17 20.65 68.75 -4.24
C GLY A 17 19.71 67.91 -5.04
N ASP A 18 19.48 68.30 -6.28
CA ASP A 18 18.87 67.49 -7.34
C ASP A 18 19.75 66.27 -7.57
N ASP A 19 19.36 65.10 -7.06
CA ASP A 19 19.91 63.82 -7.49
C ASP A 19 18.78 62.97 -8.02
N ALA A 20 18.63 63.07 -9.35
CA ALA A 20 17.77 62.19 -10.14
C ALA A 20 18.22 60.74 -10.05
N PHE A 21 17.44 59.89 -9.36
CA PHE A 21 17.59 58.45 -9.43
C PHE A 21 17.03 57.94 -10.78
N PRO A 22 17.79 57.18 -11.54
CA PRO A 22 17.28 56.57 -12.78
C PRO A 22 16.20 55.53 -12.46
N ALA A 23 15.09 55.67 -13.15
CA ALA A 23 14.00 54.69 -13.14
C ALA A 23 14.52 53.28 -13.48
N ALA A 24 14.48 52.38 -12.53
CA ALA A 24 14.72 50.98 -12.75
C ALA A 24 13.57 50.40 -13.59
N ASP A 25 13.92 50.08 -14.81
CA ASP A 25 13.10 49.37 -15.80
C ASP A 25 12.72 48.00 -15.24
N HIS A 26 11.48 47.85 -14.75
CA HIS A 26 10.93 46.60 -14.31
C HIS A 26 10.53 45.80 -15.53
N GLN A 27 11.46 45.02 -16.10
CA GLN A 27 11.14 44.01 -17.03
C GLN A 27 10.37 42.88 -16.30
N PRO A 28 9.16 42.49 -16.79
CA PRO A 28 8.45 41.36 -16.22
C PRO A 28 9.20 40.10 -16.59
N THR A 29 9.68 39.38 -15.60
CA THR A 29 10.23 38.02 -15.74
C THR A 29 9.19 37.11 -16.38
N PRO A 30 9.54 36.29 -17.39
CA PRO A 30 8.61 35.37 -18.00
C PRO A 30 8.26 34.29 -16.96
N ARG A 31 6.97 34.22 -16.60
CA ARG A 31 6.38 33.12 -15.86
C ARG A 31 6.65 31.83 -16.64
N ARG A 32 7.57 31.00 -16.18
CA ARG A 32 7.70 29.62 -16.61
C ARG A 32 6.37 28.93 -16.34
N ARG A 33 5.58 28.72 -17.36
CA ARG A 33 4.47 27.77 -17.36
C ARG A 33 5.08 26.39 -17.12
N GLY A 34 4.99 25.91 -15.89
CA GLY A 34 5.23 24.50 -15.59
C GLY A 34 4.27 23.67 -16.44
N ARG A 35 4.82 22.87 -17.32
CA ARG A 35 4.06 21.82 -18.00
C ARG A 35 3.71 20.80 -16.91
N LEU A 36 2.44 20.82 -16.51
CA LEU A 36 1.81 19.67 -15.85
C LEU A 36 1.87 18.52 -16.85
N ILE A 37 2.75 17.59 -16.62
CA ILE A 37 2.71 16.28 -17.26
C ILE A 37 1.58 15.53 -16.54
N ALA A 38 0.43 15.49 -17.16
CA ALA A 38 -0.62 14.57 -16.78
C ALA A 38 -0.12 13.15 -17.05
N ILE A 39 0.30 12.45 -16.03
CA ILE A 39 0.49 11.00 -16.09
C ILE A 39 -0.91 10.40 -15.95
N VAL A 40 -1.58 10.24 -17.09
CA VAL A 40 -2.72 9.33 -17.21
C VAL A 40 -2.10 7.93 -17.30
N GLY A 41 -1.81 7.36 -16.16
CA GLY A 41 -1.38 5.97 -16.02
C GLY A 41 -2.62 5.09 -15.96
N GLY A 42 -2.85 4.31 -17.00
CA GLY A 42 -3.89 3.32 -17.05
C GLY A 42 -3.71 2.22 -15.99
N SER A 43 -4.71 2.07 -15.18
CA SER A 43 -4.93 0.89 -14.34
C SER A 43 -6.44 0.69 -14.18
N VAL A 44 -7.16 0.54 -15.27
CA VAL A 44 -8.55 0.07 -15.27
C VAL A 44 -8.68 -0.95 -16.38
N ALA A 45 -8.22 -2.17 -16.18
CA ALA A 45 -8.48 -3.28 -17.10
C ALA A 45 -8.18 -4.68 -16.52
N VAL A 46 -8.42 -4.98 -15.25
CA VAL A 46 -8.32 -6.38 -14.78
C VAL A 46 -9.48 -6.83 -13.87
N VAL A 47 -10.42 -6.00 -13.48
CA VAL A 47 -11.47 -6.40 -12.51
C VAL A 47 -12.82 -6.77 -13.16
N THR A 48 -12.99 -6.65 -14.47
CA THR A 48 -14.30 -6.91 -15.12
C THR A 48 -14.48 -8.31 -15.71
N ILE A 49 -13.53 -9.23 -15.61
CA ILE A 49 -13.67 -10.59 -16.16
C ILE A 49 -14.16 -11.62 -15.11
N GLY A 50 -14.10 -11.31 -13.81
CA GLY A 50 -14.50 -12.26 -12.75
C GLY A 50 -15.99 -12.34 -12.43
N LEU A 51 -16.80 -11.35 -12.78
CA LEU A 51 -18.23 -11.30 -12.41
C LEU A 51 -19.20 -11.80 -13.49
N ALA A 52 -18.75 -12.04 -14.71
CA ALA A 52 -19.61 -12.61 -15.76
C ALA A 52 -19.77 -14.12 -15.69
N ALA A 53 -18.94 -14.84 -14.93
CA ALA A 53 -19.01 -16.31 -14.84
C ALA A 53 -19.96 -16.81 -13.74
N VAL A 54 -20.32 -16.00 -12.77
CA VAL A 54 -21.22 -16.41 -11.66
C VAL A 54 -22.69 -16.13 -11.98
N GLY A 55 -22.97 -15.18 -12.84
CA GLY A 55 -24.35 -14.85 -13.25
C GLY A 55 -24.99 -15.85 -14.24
N TRP A 56 -24.21 -16.68 -14.92
CA TRP A 56 -24.74 -17.63 -15.90
C TRP A 56 -25.09 -19.00 -15.32
N ALA A 57 -24.63 -19.29 -14.12
CA ALA A 57 -24.94 -20.56 -13.43
C ALA A 57 -26.28 -20.55 -12.69
N LEU A 58 -26.95 -19.41 -12.55
CA LEU A 58 -28.21 -19.29 -11.84
C LEU A 58 -29.46 -19.16 -12.73
N TRP A 59 -29.30 -19.12 -14.08
CA TRP A 59 -30.45 -19.01 -14.99
C TRP A 59 -30.62 -20.18 -15.96
N SER A 60 -29.93 -21.29 -15.74
CA SER A 60 -30.20 -22.54 -16.48
C SER A 60 -30.92 -23.51 -15.54
N GLY A 61 -32.11 -23.15 -15.18
CA GLY A 61 -33.12 -24.07 -14.64
C GLY A 61 -33.89 -24.72 -15.76
N ASP A 62 -34.05 -26.02 -15.61
CA ASP A 62 -34.99 -26.91 -16.24
C ASP A 62 -34.55 -27.70 -17.49
N ASP A 63 -34.82 -29.01 -17.35
CA ASP A 63 -34.83 -30.10 -18.32
C ASP A 63 -33.48 -30.75 -18.66
N ALA A 64 -32.88 -31.41 -17.66
CA ALA A 64 -32.02 -32.56 -17.91
C ALA A 64 -32.83 -33.86 -17.77
N PRO A 65 -32.91 -34.70 -18.81
CA PRO A 65 -33.54 -36.01 -18.69
C PRO A 65 -32.74 -36.92 -17.76
N ALA A 66 -33.44 -37.74 -16.97
CA ALA A 66 -32.90 -38.65 -15.99
C ALA A 66 -31.86 -39.60 -16.62
N PRO A 67 -30.76 -39.93 -15.92
CA PRO A 67 -29.79 -40.90 -16.41
C PRO A 67 -30.40 -42.31 -16.47
N ALA A 68 -30.21 -42.94 -17.62
CA ALA A 68 -30.63 -44.35 -17.85
C ALA A 68 -29.85 -45.28 -16.89
N PRO A 69 -30.48 -46.38 -16.40
CA PRO A 69 -29.85 -47.32 -15.50
C PRO A 69 -28.70 -48.07 -16.21
N SER A 70 -27.54 -48.12 -15.56
CA SER A 70 -26.39 -48.91 -16.00
C SER A 70 -26.71 -50.39 -16.13
N PRO A 71 -26.27 -51.06 -17.20
CA PRO A 71 -26.49 -52.52 -17.34
C PRO A 71 -25.71 -53.29 -16.28
N THR A 72 -26.43 -54.10 -15.54
CA THR A 72 -25.89 -55.10 -14.59
C THR A 72 -25.01 -56.08 -15.36
N ARG A 73 -23.70 -56.04 -15.09
CA ARG A 73 -22.74 -56.99 -15.66
C ARG A 73 -22.94 -58.35 -14.98
N THR A 74 -23.57 -59.26 -15.67
CA THR A 74 -23.69 -60.66 -15.27
C THR A 74 -22.31 -61.31 -15.12
N ALA A 75 -22.01 -61.85 -13.95
CA ALA A 75 -20.76 -62.53 -13.67
C ALA A 75 -20.71 -63.84 -14.51
N GLN A 76 -19.76 -63.81 -15.46
CA GLN A 76 -19.47 -65.03 -16.25
C GLN A 76 -18.56 -65.93 -15.40
N ALA A 77 -19.01 -67.19 -15.19
CA ALA A 77 -18.27 -68.22 -14.47
C ALA A 77 -16.91 -68.46 -15.15
N ALA A 78 -15.85 -68.49 -14.37
CA ALA A 78 -14.51 -68.86 -14.81
C ALA A 78 -14.42 -70.36 -15.15
N PRO A 79 -13.71 -70.77 -16.21
CA PRO A 79 -13.41 -72.16 -16.51
C PRO A 79 -12.42 -72.71 -15.49
N THR A 80 -12.70 -73.98 -15.06
CA THR A 80 -11.90 -74.79 -14.15
C THR A 80 -10.50 -75.05 -14.74
N ALA A 81 -9.44 -74.65 -14.02
CA ALA A 81 -8.07 -74.93 -14.39
C ALA A 81 -7.68 -76.39 -14.09
N PRO A 82 -6.79 -76.96 -14.90
CA PRO A 82 -6.28 -78.35 -14.66
C PRO A 82 -5.27 -78.31 -13.48
N PRO A 83 -5.01 -79.47 -12.85
CA PRO A 83 -4.22 -79.62 -11.63
C PRO A 83 -2.74 -79.33 -11.91
N ALA A 84 -2.14 -78.56 -11.01
CA ALA A 84 -0.73 -78.12 -11.04
C ALA A 84 0.20 -79.33 -10.74
N PRO A 85 1.37 -79.37 -11.37
CA PRO A 85 2.43 -80.29 -11.05
C PRO A 85 3.06 -79.98 -9.68
N THR A 86 3.46 -81.07 -9.00
CA THR A 86 4.06 -81.09 -7.67
C THR A 86 5.36 -80.20 -7.65
N PRO A 87 5.57 -79.35 -6.65
CA PRO A 87 6.76 -78.49 -6.60
C PRO A 87 8.02 -79.30 -6.25
N THR A 88 9.02 -79.24 -7.12
CA THR A 88 10.41 -79.63 -6.81
C THR A 88 10.98 -78.64 -5.87
N VAL A 89 11.49 -79.07 -4.71
CA VAL A 89 12.17 -78.21 -3.75
C VAL A 89 13.45 -77.67 -4.38
N ALA A 90 13.46 -76.43 -4.79
CA ALA A 90 14.67 -75.67 -5.15
C ALA A 90 15.25 -75.07 -3.89
N THR A 91 16.49 -75.33 -3.61
CA THR A 91 17.32 -74.82 -2.54
C THR A 91 17.32 -73.27 -2.59
N ALA A 92 16.92 -72.65 -1.49
CA ALA A 92 16.88 -71.21 -1.38
C ALA A 92 18.27 -70.60 -1.48
N THR A 93 18.60 -70.00 -2.62
CA THR A 93 19.69 -69.04 -2.77
C THR A 93 19.25 -67.73 -2.13
N GLY A 94 20.04 -67.21 -1.18
CA GLY A 94 19.67 -66.11 -0.32
C GLY A 94 19.09 -64.90 -1.08
N SER A 95 17.96 -64.40 -0.61
CA SER A 95 17.37 -63.15 -1.08
C SER A 95 18.35 -62.00 -0.89
N PRO A 96 18.57 -61.17 -1.91
CA PRO A 96 19.36 -59.95 -1.74
C PRO A 96 18.67 -59.03 -0.71
N THR A 97 19.41 -58.64 0.30
CA THR A 97 18.98 -57.65 1.28
C THR A 97 18.50 -56.39 0.54
N PRO A 98 17.28 -55.87 0.79
CA PRO A 98 16.81 -54.65 0.16
C PRO A 98 17.80 -53.52 0.44
N ARG A 99 18.39 -52.93 -0.61
CA ARG A 99 19.19 -51.72 -0.50
C ARG A 99 18.27 -50.63 0.08
N PRO A 100 18.69 -49.90 1.13
CA PRO A 100 17.91 -48.74 1.60
C PRO A 100 17.61 -47.81 0.42
N ALA A 101 16.34 -47.51 0.20
CA ALA A 101 15.95 -46.53 -0.81
C ALA A 101 16.62 -45.17 -0.45
N THR A 102 17.35 -44.63 -1.39
CA THR A 102 17.84 -43.25 -1.25
C THR A 102 16.64 -42.33 -1.12
N PRO A 103 16.54 -41.49 -0.05
CA PRO A 103 15.41 -40.59 0.07
C PRO A 103 15.38 -39.70 -1.18
N PRO A 104 14.19 -39.31 -1.68
CA PRO A 104 14.07 -38.41 -2.79
C PRO A 104 14.82 -37.11 -2.45
N PRO A 105 15.42 -36.41 -3.46
CA PRO A 105 16.03 -35.11 -3.24
C PRO A 105 15.01 -34.21 -2.53
N ALA A 106 15.44 -33.55 -1.46
CA ALA A 106 14.60 -32.55 -0.82
C ALA A 106 14.24 -31.48 -1.87
N ASP A 107 12.99 -31.08 -1.93
CA ASP A 107 12.57 -29.95 -2.73
C ASP A 107 13.45 -28.75 -2.42
N PRO A 108 13.88 -27.96 -3.44
CA PRO A 108 14.67 -26.76 -3.18
C PRO A 108 13.92 -25.90 -2.17
N ALA A 109 14.59 -25.59 -1.05
CA ALA A 109 14.01 -24.77 0.02
C ALA A 109 13.58 -23.44 -0.57
N VAL A 110 12.32 -23.06 -0.35
CA VAL A 110 11.82 -21.72 -0.71
C VAL A 110 12.69 -20.69 0.02
N PRO A 111 13.28 -19.69 -0.68
CA PRO A 111 14.07 -18.65 -0.02
C PRO A 111 13.26 -17.98 1.09
N ALA A 112 13.90 -17.76 2.24
CA ALA A 112 13.26 -17.03 3.33
C ALA A 112 12.89 -15.62 2.87
N PRO A 113 11.71 -15.11 3.26
CA PRO A 113 11.30 -13.76 2.90
C PRO A 113 12.26 -12.73 3.52
N PHE A 114 12.48 -11.60 2.85
CA PHE A 114 13.32 -10.52 3.36
C PHE A 114 12.81 -9.95 4.67
N VAL A 115 11.51 -9.83 4.79
CA VAL A 115 10.80 -9.43 6.00
C VAL A 115 9.71 -10.47 6.26
N THR A 116 9.66 -10.99 7.48
CA THR A 116 8.63 -11.95 7.87
C THR A 116 7.27 -11.23 7.92
N PRO A 117 6.26 -11.69 7.17
CA PRO A 117 4.94 -11.09 7.20
C PRO A 117 4.30 -11.16 8.59
N ILE A 118 3.47 -10.17 8.90
CA ILE A 118 2.60 -10.23 10.08
C ILE A 118 1.56 -11.34 9.83
N PRO A 119 1.32 -12.22 10.82
CA PRO A 119 0.35 -13.30 10.65
C PRO A 119 -1.03 -12.78 10.23
N ALA A 120 -1.66 -13.49 9.29
CA ALA A 120 -3.01 -13.16 8.82
C ALA A 120 -4.00 -13.06 9.98
N GLY A 121 -4.92 -12.08 9.90
CA GLY A 121 -5.92 -11.83 10.94
C GLY A 121 -5.41 -11.03 12.14
N THR A 122 -4.10 -10.68 12.19
CA THR A 122 -3.58 -9.79 13.24
C THR A 122 -4.21 -8.41 13.11
N VAL A 123 -4.89 -7.94 14.15
CA VAL A 123 -5.48 -6.59 14.18
C VAL A 123 -4.39 -5.56 14.43
N VAL A 124 -4.23 -4.61 13.51
CA VAL A 124 -3.21 -3.56 13.57
C VAL A 124 -3.78 -2.17 13.82
N ALA A 125 -5.07 -1.97 13.60
CA ALA A 125 -5.82 -0.79 14.03
C ALA A 125 -7.30 -1.14 14.14
N GLN A 126 -8.02 -0.47 15.05
CA GLN A 126 -9.48 -0.55 15.16
C GLN A 126 -10.02 0.65 15.92
N GLY A 127 -11.28 0.96 15.71
CA GLY A 127 -11.94 2.04 16.42
C GLY A 127 -13.35 2.30 15.92
N ASP A 128 -13.98 3.29 16.54
CA ASP A 128 -15.32 3.77 16.18
C ASP A 128 -15.24 5.17 15.59
N VAL A 129 -16.03 5.42 14.58
CA VAL A 129 -16.21 6.72 13.93
C VAL A 129 -17.58 7.27 14.26
N ARG A 130 -17.61 8.56 14.61
CA ARG A 130 -18.85 9.33 14.78
C ARG A 130 -18.66 10.71 14.16
N SER A 131 -19.60 11.12 13.31
CA SER A 131 -19.61 12.50 12.84
C SER A 131 -19.93 13.47 13.99
N PRO A 132 -19.49 14.73 13.92
CA PRO A 132 -19.68 15.70 15.00
C PRO A 132 -21.15 15.89 15.44
N LYS A 133 -22.08 15.74 14.52
CA LYS A 133 -23.54 15.85 14.78
C LYS A 133 -24.21 14.49 15.04
N GLY A 134 -23.45 13.39 15.06
CA GLY A 134 -23.97 12.04 15.28
C GLY A 134 -24.80 11.47 14.13
N SER A 135 -24.81 12.11 12.97
CA SER A 135 -25.56 11.65 11.78
C SER A 135 -24.96 10.42 11.12
N ILE A 136 -23.68 10.12 11.38
CA ILE A 136 -22.95 8.96 10.86
C ILE A 136 -22.27 8.25 12.02
N GLN A 137 -22.34 6.92 12.02
CA GLN A 137 -21.55 6.09 12.92
C GLN A 137 -21.19 4.74 12.26
N TYR A 138 -20.00 4.22 12.56
CA TYR A 138 -19.54 2.89 12.17
C TYR A 138 -18.27 2.52 12.94
N GLY A 139 -17.95 1.23 12.96
CA GLY A 139 -16.66 0.72 13.41
C GLY A 139 -15.74 0.42 12.24
N TYR A 140 -14.43 0.50 12.47
CA TYR A 140 -13.43 0.02 11.53
C TYR A 140 -12.44 -0.91 12.21
N ARG A 141 -11.91 -1.87 11.43
CA ARG A 141 -10.87 -2.80 11.84
C ARG A 141 -9.91 -3.01 10.70
N VAL A 142 -8.61 -2.90 10.97
CA VAL A 142 -7.55 -3.21 10.00
C VAL A 142 -6.84 -4.47 10.44
N THR A 143 -6.75 -5.45 9.56
CA THR A 143 -6.11 -6.74 9.80
C THR A 143 -5.04 -7.02 8.76
N ALA A 144 -3.93 -7.65 9.18
CA ALA A 144 -2.92 -8.15 8.26
C ALA A 144 -3.47 -9.35 7.46
N ASP A 145 -3.05 -9.44 6.19
CA ASP A 145 -3.43 -10.55 5.28
C ASP A 145 -2.47 -11.76 5.35
N GLY A 146 -1.30 -11.59 5.97
CA GLY A 146 -0.23 -12.60 5.99
C GLY A 146 0.76 -12.49 4.84
N GLU A 147 0.60 -11.54 3.91
CA GLU A 147 1.43 -11.33 2.73
C GLU A 147 2.01 -9.90 2.61
N ASN A 148 2.11 -9.20 3.75
CA ASN A 148 2.56 -7.80 3.85
C ASN A 148 1.60 -6.75 3.28
N ALA A 149 0.32 -7.07 3.15
CA ALA A 149 -0.75 -6.11 2.93
C ALA A 149 -1.79 -6.19 4.07
N PHE A 150 -2.80 -5.34 4.03
CA PHE A 150 -3.80 -5.26 5.07
C PHE A 150 -5.19 -5.16 4.46
N SER A 151 -6.21 -5.63 5.19
CA SER A 151 -7.60 -5.41 4.86
C SER A 151 -8.23 -4.46 5.87
N VAL A 152 -9.01 -3.52 5.38
CA VAL A 152 -9.85 -2.64 6.21
C VAL A 152 -11.28 -3.13 6.12
N GLU A 153 -11.87 -3.47 7.25
CA GLU A 153 -13.27 -3.82 7.38
C GLU A 153 -14.01 -2.67 8.07
N PHE A 154 -15.08 -2.21 7.45
CA PHE A 154 -16.02 -1.24 8.02
C PHE A 154 -17.31 -1.98 8.39
N SER A 155 -17.81 -1.78 9.60
CA SER A 155 -18.96 -2.51 10.13
C SER A 155 -19.91 -1.62 10.90
N GLY A 156 -21.18 -2.02 10.96
CA GLY A 156 -22.19 -1.28 11.71
C GLY A 156 -22.49 0.11 11.17
N PHE A 157 -22.23 0.35 9.87
CA PHE A 157 -22.47 1.66 9.25
C PHE A 157 -23.94 2.04 9.27
N THR A 158 -24.21 3.21 9.83
CA THR A 158 -25.54 3.85 9.79
C THR A 158 -25.37 5.33 9.45
N SER A 159 -26.31 5.87 8.68
CA SER A 159 -26.37 7.28 8.31
C SER A 159 -27.80 7.78 8.30
N THR A 160 -28.00 9.00 8.78
CA THR A 160 -29.29 9.73 8.64
C THR A 160 -29.22 10.77 7.52
N LEU A 161 -28.09 10.88 6.83
CA LEU A 161 -27.90 11.85 5.76
C LEU A 161 -28.55 11.36 4.45
N PRO A 162 -29.10 12.29 3.64
CA PRO A 162 -29.71 11.96 2.35
C PRO A 162 -28.67 11.80 1.23
N VAL A 163 -27.40 11.46 1.56
CA VAL A 163 -26.29 11.29 0.62
C VAL A 163 -25.57 9.99 0.87
N PRO A 164 -24.96 9.39 -0.15
CA PRO A 164 -24.04 8.28 0.04
C PRO A 164 -22.77 8.77 0.75
N VAL A 165 -22.16 7.88 1.53
CA VAL A 165 -21.02 8.16 2.39
C VAL A 165 -19.91 7.18 2.09
N ALA A 166 -18.70 7.70 1.95
CA ALA A 166 -17.49 6.91 1.77
C ALA A 166 -16.44 7.24 2.84
N ALA A 167 -15.44 6.38 2.93
CA ALA A 167 -14.31 6.55 3.83
C ALA A 167 -12.99 6.29 3.10
N THR A 168 -11.94 7.01 3.51
CA THR A 168 -10.58 6.86 2.97
C THR A 168 -9.54 7.14 4.06
N LEU A 169 -8.38 6.50 3.99
CA LEU A 169 -7.25 6.72 4.91
C LEU A 169 -6.28 7.74 4.30
N MET A 170 -5.91 8.75 5.08
CA MET A 170 -5.05 9.84 4.61
C MET A 170 -3.90 10.11 5.57
N GLU A 171 -2.77 10.54 5.00
CA GLU A 171 -1.62 11.04 5.75
C GLU A 171 -1.90 12.44 6.30
N ILE A 172 -2.37 13.33 5.45
CA ILE A 172 -2.68 14.74 5.78
C ILE A 172 -4.20 14.89 5.83
N PRO A 173 -4.79 15.03 7.01
CA PRO A 173 -6.25 15.13 7.13
C PRO A 173 -6.75 16.51 6.70
N PRO A 174 -7.84 16.57 5.90
CA PRO A 174 -8.61 17.79 5.71
C PRO A 174 -9.41 18.12 6.97
N ALA A 175 -9.89 19.35 7.08
CA ALA A 175 -10.84 19.70 8.13
C ALA A 175 -12.28 19.26 7.79
N VAL A 176 -13.11 19.03 8.82
CA VAL A 176 -14.54 18.76 8.61
C VAL A 176 -15.19 19.97 7.95
N GLY A 177 -15.93 19.73 6.87
CA GLY A 177 -16.54 20.75 6.03
C GLY A 177 -15.73 21.16 4.80
N ASP A 178 -14.44 20.79 4.73
CA ASP A 178 -13.63 20.99 3.53
C ASP A 178 -14.15 20.15 2.36
N GLY A 179 -13.73 20.51 1.15
CA GLY A 179 -13.91 19.68 -0.04
C GLY A 179 -12.74 18.73 -0.20
N LEU A 180 -13.01 17.44 -0.35
CA LEU A 180 -12.02 16.43 -0.68
C LEU A 180 -11.85 16.38 -2.20
N THR A 181 -10.64 16.65 -2.69
CA THR A 181 -10.28 16.60 -4.12
C THR A 181 -9.46 15.37 -4.47
N ASP A 182 -8.69 14.90 -3.50
CA ASP A 182 -7.83 13.73 -3.63
C ASP A 182 -8.25 12.69 -2.61
N HIS A 183 -8.32 11.44 -3.04
CA HIS A 183 -8.68 10.31 -2.21
C HIS A 183 -7.42 9.59 -1.76
N GLY A 184 -7.41 9.15 -0.51
CA GLY A 184 -6.30 8.41 0.08
C GLY A 184 -6.37 6.90 -0.20
N ALA A 185 -5.75 6.13 0.68
CA ALA A 185 -5.74 4.68 0.59
C ALA A 185 -7.06 4.06 1.10
N ALA A 186 -7.38 2.87 0.62
CA ALA A 186 -8.58 2.11 0.99
C ALA A 186 -9.89 2.91 0.82
N ASP A 187 -9.96 3.72 -0.25
CA ASP A 187 -11.15 4.51 -0.56
C ASP A 187 -12.34 3.61 -0.89
N THR A 188 -13.45 3.79 -0.17
CA THR A 188 -14.56 2.84 -0.24
C THR A 188 -15.89 3.48 0.13
N GLU A 189 -16.94 3.18 -0.62
CA GLU A 189 -18.30 3.56 -0.26
C GLU A 189 -18.83 2.68 0.87
N LEU A 190 -19.29 3.30 1.96
CA LEU A 190 -19.84 2.63 3.14
C LEU A 190 -21.32 2.32 3.00
N GLY A 191 -22.05 3.14 2.27
CA GLY A 191 -23.47 2.94 2.03
C GLY A 191 -24.19 4.16 1.47
N GLY A 192 -25.38 3.90 0.97
CA GLY A 192 -26.26 4.88 0.36
C GLY A 192 -26.98 5.81 1.35
N PRO A 193 -27.87 6.68 0.83
CA PRO A 193 -28.62 7.62 1.66
C PRO A 193 -29.43 6.91 2.74
N THR A 194 -29.36 7.46 3.97
CA THR A 194 -30.15 7.00 5.13
C THR A 194 -30.02 5.49 5.36
N ALA A 195 -28.76 5.00 5.43
CA ALA A 195 -28.48 3.58 5.52
C ALA A 195 -28.87 3.01 6.89
N THR A 196 -29.86 2.13 6.87
CA THR A 196 -30.31 1.25 7.96
C THR A 196 -30.97 0.02 7.34
N PRO A 197 -30.69 -1.22 7.74
CA PRO A 197 -29.85 -1.67 8.86
C PRO A 197 -28.36 -1.42 8.63
N PRO A 198 -27.51 -1.64 9.68
CA PRO A 198 -26.07 -1.51 9.57
C PRO A 198 -25.49 -2.37 8.43
N LEU A 199 -24.57 -1.78 7.69
CA LEU A 199 -23.86 -2.41 6.58
C LEU A 199 -22.44 -2.80 7.01
N ALA A 200 -21.87 -3.79 6.31
CA ALA A 200 -20.47 -4.16 6.42
C ALA A 200 -19.82 -4.16 5.03
N VAL A 201 -18.65 -3.56 4.93
CA VAL A 201 -17.86 -3.45 3.69
C VAL A 201 -16.41 -3.73 4.02
N SER A 202 -15.70 -4.43 3.14
CA SER A 202 -14.26 -4.68 3.28
C SER A 202 -13.52 -4.25 2.03
N THR A 203 -12.33 -3.68 2.22
CA THR A 203 -11.45 -3.24 1.13
C THR A 203 -9.99 -3.54 1.44
N LEU A 204 -9.17 -3.69 0.39
CA LEU A 204 -7.74 -3.90 0.51
C LEU A 204 -7.03 -2.58 0.80
N LEU A 205 -6.07 -2.61 1.71
CA LEU A 205 -5.11 -1.55 1.96
C LEU A 205 -3.74 -2.02 1.46
N ASP A 206 -3.44 -1.67 0.21
CA ASP A 206 -2.20 -2.09 -0.47
C ASP A 206 -1.02 -1.22 -0.03
N THR A 207 -0.55 -1.44 1.18
CA THR A 207 0.68 -0.85 1.72
C THR A 207 1.32 -1.79 2.73
N ARG A 208 2.66 -1.81 2.74
CA ARG A 208 3.43 -2.62 3.70
C ARG A 208 3.63 -1.93 5.05
N ALA A 209 3.53 -0.62 5.10
CA ALA A 209 3.79 0.19 6.29
C ALA A 209 2.69 1.25 6.47
N PRO A 210 1.50 0.90 6.95
CA PRO A 210 0.33 1.78 6.96
C PRO A 210 0.42 2.91 8.00
N GLY A 211 1.43 2.92 8.85
CA GLY A 211 1.54 3.85 9.98
C GLY A 211 1.55 5.35 9.63
N TYR A 212 1.87 5.72 8.37
CA TYR A 212 1.79 7.11 7.91
C TYR A 212 0.35 7.57 7.63
N LEU A 213 -0.59 6.66 7.43
CA LEU A 213 -2.00 6.96 7.23
C LEU A 213 -2.66 7.27 8.58
N GLY A 214 -2.43 8.48 9.08
CA GLY A 214 -2.79 8.86 10.45
C GLY A 214 -4.26 9.14 10.67
N THR A 215 -5.08 9.27 9.62
CA THR A 215 -6.46 9.71 9.74
C THR A 215 -7.41 8.97 8.80
N LEU A 216 -8.50 8.48 9.36
CA LEU A 216 -9.65 8.00 8.61
C LEU A 216 -10.60 9.17 8.36
N VAL A 217 -10.80 9.51 7.09
CA VAL A 217 -11.66 10.59 6.62
C VAL A 217 -12.97 9.99 6.11
N THR A 218 -14.09 10.51 6.60
CA THR A 218 -15.43 10.16 6.14
C THR A 218 -15.97 11.33 5.33
N TYR A 219 -16.48 11.07 4.14
CA TYR A 219 -16.91 12.13 3.24
C TYR A 219 -18.18 11.75 2.47
N SER A 220 -18.84 12.77 1.87
CA SER A 220 -19.98 12.58 0.98
C SER A 220 -19.50 12.12 -0.40
N SER A 221 -19.88 10.92 -0.82
CA SER A 221 -19.63 10.40 -2.16
C SER A 221 -20.76 10.72 -3.16
N ALA A 222 -21.61 11.71 -2.82
CA ALA A 222 -22.63 12.18 -3.75
C ALA A 222 -22.01 12.67 -5.07
N THR A 223 -22.69 12.37 -6.17
CA THR A 223 -22.28 12.81 -7.52
C THR A 223 -23.12 13.97 -8.06
N PHE A 224 -24.06 14.48 -7.25
CA PHE A 224 -24.97 15.55 -7.60
C PHE A 224 -25.00 16.63 -6.50
N THR A 225 -25.35 17.85 -6.87
CA THR A 225 -25.45 18.99 -5.94
C THR A 225 -26.88 19.49 -5.78
N GLU A 226 -27.75 19.19 -6.74
CA GLU A 226 -29.11 19.70 -6.78
C GLU A 226 -29.92 19.21 -5.57
N GLY A 227 -30.54 20.15 -4.86
CA GLY A 227 -31.36 19.86 -3.68
C GLY A 227 -30.57 19.50 -2.42
N LEU A 228 -29.24 19.52 -2.45
CA LEU A 228 -28.41 19.24 -1.29
C LEU A 228 -27.91 20.52 -0.62
N PRO A 229 -27.91 20.59 0.72
CA PRO A 229 -27.13 21.58 1.45
C PRO A 229 -25.63 21.49 1.10
N VAL A 230 -24.95 22.63 1.02
CA VAL A 230 -23.54 22.71 0.63
C VAL A 230 -22.63 21.91 1.57
N GLU A 231 -23.02 21.74 2.81
CA GLU A 231 -22.27 21.05 3.87
C GLU A 231 -22.19 19.53 3.68
N ILE A 232 -23.06 18.96 2.85
CA ILE A 232 -23.14 17.53 2.56
C ILE A 232 -23.06 17.25 1.05
N GLY A 233 -22.72 18.25 0.26
CA GLY A 233 -22.50 18.11 -1.18
C GLY A 233 -21.32 17.20 -1.53
N PRO A 234 -21.07 16.99 -2.82
CA PRO A 234 -20.01 16.11 -3.31
C PRO A 234 -18.64 16.41 -2.68
N GLY A 235 -17.94 15.37 -2.23
CA GLY A 235 -16.61 15.46 -1.66
C GLY A 235 -16.54 16.16 -0.30
N LYS A 236 -17.65 16.56 0.33
CA LYS A 236 -17.60 17.23 1.62
C LYS A 236 -17.18 16.27 2.74
N VAL A 237 -16.17 16.67 3.50
CA VAL A 237 -15.67 15.94 4.67
C VAL A 237 -16.68 16.04 5.81
N LEU A 238 -17.19 14.90 6.23
CA LEU A 238 -18.26 14.77 7.22
C LEU A 238 -17.74 14.40 8.61
N ALA A 239 -16.60 13.68 8.67
CA ALA A 239 -15.91 13.36 9.90
C ALA A 239 -14.44 13.06 9.62
N THR A 240 -13.58 13.27 10.62
CA THR A 240 -12.18 12.82 10.66
C THR A 240 -11.93 12.10 11.97
N THR A 241 -11.23 10.95 11.90
CA THR A 241 -10.94 10.13 13.08
C THR A 241 -9.47 9.75 13.06
N PRO A 242 -8.67 10.10 14.08
CA PRO A 242 -7.29 9.65 14.17
C PRO A 242 -7.20 8.12 14.24
N VAL A 243 -6.33 7.53 13.43
CA VAL A 243 -6.06 6.09 13.45
C VAL A 243 -4.86 5.82 14.36
N ARG A 244 -5.05 4.91 15.30
CA ARG A 244 -3.98 4.47 16.20
C ARG A 244 -3.47 3.12 15.71
N TRP A 245 -2.31 3.13 15.06
CA TRP A 245 -1.67 1.93 14.57
C TRP A 245 -0.95 1.18 15.70
N SER A 246 -1.08 -0.15 15.68
CA SER A 246 -0.36 -1.08 16.55
C SER A 246 0.21 -2.20 15.66
N VAL A 247 1.07 -1.81 14.72
CA VAL A 247 1.73 -2.73 13.79
C VAL A 247 2.88 -3.40 14.52
N PRO A 248 2.90 -4.73 14.66
CA PRO A 248 4.02 -5.45 15.28
C PRO A 248 5.31 -5.26 14.49
N GLU A 249 6.45 -5.28 15.18
CA GLU A 249 7.74 -5.36 14.50
C GLU A 249 7.83 -6.65 13.68
N ARG A 250 8.38 -6.52 12.46
CA ARG A 250 8.56 -7.65 11.55
C ARG A 250 10.01 -8.09 11.57
N PRO A 251 10.31 -9.35 11.95
CA PRO A 251 11.65 -9.88 11.82
C PRO A 251 12.15 -9.77 10.38
N THR A 252 13.39 -9.34 10.21
CA THR A 252 14.05 -9.20 8.91
C THR A 252 15.34 -9.96 8.84
N ASN A 253 15.68 -10.49 7.67
CA ASN A 253 16.99 -11.03 7.34
C ASN A 253 17.88 -10.02 6.59
N ILE A 254 17.40 -8.78 6.39
CA ILE A 254 18.17 -7.68 5.80
C ILE A 254 18.92 -6.96 6.91
N VAL A 255 20.25 -7.02 6.88
CA VAL A 255 21.12 -6.27 7.78
C VAL A 255 21.89 -5.25 6.96
N VAL A 256 21.67 -3.97 7.22
CA VAL A 256 22.27 -2.86 6.48
C VAL A 256 23.40 -2.25 7.29
N ALA A 257 24.60 -2.18 6.68
CA ALA A 257 25.77 -1.53 7.26
C ALA A 257 26.51 -0.75 6.17
N ASP A 258 26.83 0.53 6.40
CA ASP A 258 27.58 1.34 5.43
C ASP A 258 29.08 1.04 5.51
N ALA A 259 29.62 0.44 4.44
CA ALA A 259 31.06 0.21 4.29
C ALA A 259 31.83 1.45 3.79
N GLY A 260 31.14 2.58 3.58
CA GLY A 260 31.68 3.80 3.02
C GLY A 260 31.55 3.91 1.51
N ALA A 261 31.76 5.13 0.99
CA ALA A 261 31.68 5.42 -0.44
C ALA A 261 32.67 4.54 -1.23
N ARG A 262 32.23 4.11 -2.41
CA ARG A 262 33.00 3.29 -3.35
C ARG A 262 32.64 3.68 -4.79
N ASP A 263 33.40 3.16 -5.76
CA ASP A 263 33.10 3.39 -7.17
C ASP A 263 31.66 3.00 -7.50
N LEU A 264 30.96 3.84 -8.24
CA LEU A 264 29.53 3.69 -8.60
C LEU A 264 28.56 3.58 -7.40
N ALA A 265 29.01 4.02 -6.21
CA ALA A 265 28.20 4.14 -4.98
C ALA A 265 28.74 5.29 -4.12
N THR A 266 28.73 6.51 -4.68
CA THR A 266 29.35 7.72 -4.13
C THR A 266 28.37 8.60 -3.40
N GLY A 267 27.07 8.33 -3.46
CA GLY A 267 26.02 9.10 -2.79
C GLY A 267 26.16 9.14 -1.27
N THR A 268 25.22 9.80 -0.60
CA THR A 268 25.32 10.10 0.83
C THR A 268 24.18 9.46 1.64
N VAL A 269 24.51 8.98 2.85
CA VAL A 269 23.51 8.60 3.83
C VAL A 269 22.88 9.89 4.40
N VAL A 270 21.58 10.09 4.16
CA VAL A 270 20.86 11.31 4.55
C VAL A 270 20.06 11.13 5.84
N SER A 271 19.86 9.91 6.28
CA SER A 271 19.19 9.61 7.54
C SER A 271 19.63 8.27 8.11
N THR A 272 19.52 8.13 9.45
CA THR A 272 19.85 6.91 10.18
C THR A 272 18.68 6.50 11.09
N THR A 273 18.62 5.22 11.47
CA THR A 273 17.73 4.71 12.50
C THR A 273 18.17 5.18 13.89
N SER A 274 17.35 4.94 14.90
CA SER A 274 17.72 5.22 16.30
C SER A 274 18.94 4.43 16.78
N SER A 275 19.25 3.29 16.14
CA SER A 275 20.46 2.50 16.40
C SER A 275 21.68 2.97 15.63
N GLY A 276 21.56 3.99 14.78
CA GLY A 276 22.62 4.53 13.93
C GLY A 276 22.83 3.80 12.61
N ALA A 277 22.02 2.78 12.29
CA ALA A 277 22.08 2.11 10.98
C ALA A 277 21.59 3.04 9.87
N PRO A 278 22.11 2.96 8.63
CA PRO A 278 21.62 3.71 7.49
C PRO A 278 20.14 3.48 7.25
N ARG A 279 19.38 4.57 7.09
CA ARG A 279 17.94 4.53 6.80
C ARG A 279 17.61 5.09 5.43
N GLY A 280 18.27 6.17 5.04
CA GLY A 280 18.05 6.81 3.75
C GLY A 280 19.37 7.10 3.05
N TYR A 281 19.43 6.83 1.75
CA TYR A 281 20.57 7.07 0.90
C TYR A 281 20.18 7.92 -0.30
N GLN A 282 20.81 9.08 -0.45
CA GLN A 282 20.64 9.93 -1.63
C GLN A 282 21.59 9.52 -2.72
N VAL A 283 21.05 9.13 -3.87
CA VAL A 283 21.77 8.66 -5.04
C VAL A 283 22.57 9.80 -5.67
N ALA A 284 23.85 9.57 -5.93
CA ALA A 284 24.72 10.46 -6.68
C ALA A 284 24.76 10.12 -8.18
N PRO A 285 25.22 11.04 -9.04
CA PRO A 285 25.43 10.76 -10.46
C PRO A 285 26.33 9.54 -10.67
N GLY A 286 25.86 8.58 -11.48
CA GLY A 286 26.62 7.38 -11.83
C GLY A 286 26.56 6.26 -10.78
N ASP A 287 25.79 6.38 -9.71
CA ASP A 287 25.57 5.28 -8.78
C ASP A 287 24.83 4.13 -9.48
N ALA A 288 25.34 2.89 -9.32
CA ALA A 288 24.73 1.67 -9.86
C ALA A 288 24.16 0.80 -8.76
N ILE A 289 23.00 0.15 -9.05
CA ILE A 289 22.26 -0.62 -8.03
C ILE A 289 23.10 -1.71 -7.37
N ALA A 290 23.96 -2.41 -8.14
CA ALA A 290 24.79 -3.49 -7.62
C ALA A 290 25.84 -2.96 -6.63
N GLU A 291 26.46 -1.81 -6.94
CA GLU A 291 27.52 -1.24 -6.12
C GLU A 291 26.96 -0.54 -4.88
N VAL A 292 25.79 0.10 -5.01
CA VAL A 292 25.07 0.65 -3.85
C VAL A 292 24.64 -0.47 -2.91
N ALA A 293 24.07 -1.56 -3.42
CA ALA A 293 23.73 -2.72 -2.60
C ALA A 293 24.96 -3.31 -1.90
N ALA A 294 26.07 -3.47 -2.63
CA ALA A 294 27.33 -3.98 -2.08
C ALA A 294 27.93 -3.04 -1.02
N ARG A 295 27.82 -1.72 -1.17
CA ARG A 295 28.21 -0.75 -0.16
C ARG A 295 27.49 -0.97 1.17
N PHE A 296 26.22 -1.30 1.11
CA PHE A 296 25.39 -1.53 2.30
C PHE A 296 25.34 -3.00 2.76
N GLY A 297 26.12 -3.89 2.13
CA GLY A 297 26.20 -5.30 2.52
C GLY A 297 24.93 -6.12 2.23
N ILE A 298 24.08 -5.65 1.33
CA ILE A 298 22.82 -6.31 0.94
C ILE A 298 22.87 -6.74 -0.54
N SER A 299 21.94 -7.59 -0.95
CA SER A 299 21.80 -7.96 -2.35
C SER A 299 21.05 -6.86 -3.15
N PRO A 300 21.28 -6.75 -4.48
CA PRO A 300 20.44 -5.88 -5.32
C PRO A 300 18.95 -6.18 -5.21
N THR A 301 18.58 -7.46 -5.08
CA THR A 301 17.18 -7.88 -4.88
C THR A 301 16.61 -7.37 -3.56
N ALA A 302 17.41 -7.35 -2.47
CA ALA A 302 17.00 -6.76 -1.20
C ALA A 302 16.82 -5.25 -1.33
N LEU A 303 17.71 -4.56 -2.06
CA LEU A 303 17.58 -3.13 -2.29
C LEU A 303 16.31 -2.79 -3.10
N ILE A 304 15.98 -3.59 -4.13
CA ILE A 304 14.72 -3.47 -4.88
C ILE A 304 13.50 -3.72 -3.96
N TYR A 305 13.58 -4.74 -3.11
CA TYR A 305 12.50 -5.05 -2.16
C TYR A 305 12.22 -3.88 -1.22
N LEU A 306 13.26 -3.20 -0.73
CA LEU A 306 13.13 -2.02 0.13
C LEU A 306 12.58 -0.79 -0.60
N ASN A 307 12.65 -0.77 -1.95
CA ASN A 307 12.30 0.38 -2.78
C ASN A 307 11.36 -0.04 -3.91
N VAL A 308 10.08 -0.20 -3.60
CA VAL A 308 9.06 -0.55 -4.60
C VAL A 308 9.01 0.52 -5.70
N GLY A 309 9.02 0.08 -6.96
CA GLY A 309 9.02 1.00 -8.10
C GLY A 309 10.39 1.63 -8.42
N LEU A 310 11.48 1.10 -7.85
CA LEU A 310 12.84 1.55 -8.14
C LEU A 310 13.12 1.50 -9.65
N LEU A 311 13.51 2.64 -10.21
CA LEU A 311 13.87 2.76 -11.61
C LEU A 311 15.39 2.76 -11.78
N VAL A 312 15.86 2.04 -12.80
CA VAL A 312 17.25 2.01 -13.21
C VAL A 312 17.38 2.27 -14.71
N THR A 313 18.54 2.76 -15.16
CA THR A 313 18.80 3.11 -16.56
C THR A 313 20.09 2.48 -17.06
N GLY A 314 20.11 2.16 -18.37
CA GLY A 314 21.28 1.62 -19.04
C GLY A 314 21.66 0.18 -18.63
N ASP A 315 22.65 -0.40 -19.32
CA ASP A 315 23.10 -1.78 -19.11
C ASP A 315 23.74 -2.00 -17.73
N GLN A 316 24.30 -0.95 -17.14
CA GLN A 316 24.89 -0.97 -15.79
C GLN A 316 23.86 -0.77 -14.69
N GLN A 317 22.58 -0.62 -15.03
CA GLN A 317 21.49 -0.40 -14.08
C GLN A 317 21.77 0.79 -13.13
N TYR A 318 22.10 1.95 -13.72
CA TYR A 318 22.31 3.18 -12.99
C TYR A 318 21.02 3.65 -12.32
N LEU A 319 21.16 4.09 -11.09
CA LEU A 319 20.08 4.68 -10.29
C LEU A 319 19.81 6.12 -10.74
N ILE A 320 18.62 6.61 -10.51
CA ILE A 320 18.25 7.99 -10.84
C ILE A 320 18.85 8.93 -9.79
N GLU A 321 19.72 9.85 -10.23
CA GLU A 321 20.33 10.89 -9.39
C GLU A 321 19.31 11.67 -8.59
N GLY A 322 19.64 11.97 -7.33
CA GLY A 322 18.78 12.72 -6.42
C GLY A 322 17.64 11.90 -5.79
N THR A 323 17.41 10.66 -6.25
CA THR A 323 16.45 9.77 -5.58
C THR A 323 16.95 9.42 -4.18
N THR A 324 16.07 9.41 -3.20
CA THR A 324 16.36 8.88 -1.87
C THR A 324 15.89 7.44 -1.76
N LEU A 325 16.83 6.52 -1.58
CA LEU A 325 16.54 5.11 -1.37
C LEU A 325 16.24 4.83 0.11
N ASN A 326 15.23 4.00 0.34
CA ASN A 326 14.97 3.41 1.65
C ASN A 326 15.92 2.25 1.91
N LEU A 327 16.59 2.28 3.05
CA LEU A 327 17.49 1.21 3.54
C LEU A 327 16.97 0.58 4.83
N ASP A 328 15.82 1.05 5.35
CA ASP A 328 15.23 0.57 6.60
C ASP A 328 14.22 -0.56 6.33
N PRO A 329 14.54 -1.81 6.67
CA PRO A 329 13.61 -2.92 6.49
C PRO A 329 12.32 -2.78 7.30
N GLY A 330 12.35 -2.03 8.41
CA GLY A 330 11.19 -1.78 9.25
C GLY A 330 10.14 -0.89 8.61
N SER A 331 10.54 -0.10 7.59
CA SER A 331 9.67 0.82 6.85
C SER A 331 9.33 0.35 5.42
N ALA A 332 9.72 -0.87 5.04
CA ALA A 332 9.49 -1.44 3.72
C ALA A 332 8.17 -2.22 3.59
#